data_d6b79c238daf5919a698be3a3f76e8a9
#
_entry.id   d6b79c238daf5919a698be3a3f76e8a9
#
_cell.length_a   1.000
_cell.length_b   1.000
_cell.length_c   1.000
_cell.angle_alpha   90.00
_cell.angle_beta   90.00
_cell.angle_gamma   90.00
#
_symmetry.space_group_name_H-M   'P 1'
#
loop_
_entity.id
_entity.type
_entity.pdbx_description
1 polymer ?
#
loop_
_entity_poly.entity_id
_entity_poly.type
_entity_poly.pdbx_seq_one_letter_code
_entity_poly.pdbx_strand_id
1 'polypeptide(L)'
;MATVLVVGTCDTKGREVEFVAERVSAAGAEPLVIDIGVLEPLAGTAPLRPDVTAAEVARSGGCELAELRTGGEAGGARAAALDVMRRGLEQVVRQLHEEGRCDAVLGLGGSSGTGVITAAMRALPVGVPKVMVSTMASGDVSPYVGTSDICLMNSVTDIAGLNRISRAVLANAAHAAAGMALNRGSATPAADQPPLVGITMFGVTTPCVLRVQRALEERGFETAVFHATGAGGRCLEQLAENGVVQAVVDLTTSELTDELVGGVLSAGPHRLEAAGRRGIPQVVVPGALEIVNWGPEDTVPQRFRVPERRFHVHNPTVTAMRTTSEESRELGTIFAAKISAATGPTVVLLPLRGLSAFGAPGQPFEDP
;
A
#
# COMPACT_ATOMS: atom_id res chain seq x y z
N MET A 1 2.75 6.57 28.18
CA MET A 1 1.35 6.21 27.82
C MET A 1 1.33 6.06 26.31
N ALA A 2 0.60 5.10 25.77
CA ALA A 2 0.55 4.97 24.30
C ALA A 2 -0.20 6.14 23.70
N THR A 3 0.35 6.75 22.64
CA THR A 3 -0.19 7.95 21.98
C THR A 3 -0.87 7.59 20.68
N VAL A 4 -2.13 7.99 20.50
CA VAL A 4 -2.92 7.83 19.27
C VAL A 4 -3.07 9.18 18.59
N LEU A 5 -2.54 9.34 17.38
CA LEU A 5 -2.78 10.52 16.57
C LEU A 5 -4.21 10.48 16.04
N VAL A 6 -5.05 11.44 16.45
CA VAL A 6 -6.44 11.58 15.98
C VAL A 6 -6.49 12.69 14.94
N VAL A 7 -6.72 12.31 13.67
CA VAL A 7 -6.60 13.22 12.52
C VAL A 7 -7.96 13.45 11.86
N GLY A 8 -8.33 14.72 11.68
CA GLY A 8 -9.54 15.09 10.96
C GLY A 8 -9.59 16.56 10.57
N THR A 9 -10.63 16.95 9.85
CA THR A 9 -10.90 18.35 9.47
C THR A 9 -11.71 19.04 10.57
N CYS A 10 -11.03 19.70 11.52
CA CYS A 10 -11.71 20.30 12.70
C CYS A 10 -12.62 21.49 12.35
N ASP A 11 -12.44 22.08 11.17
CA ASP A 11 -13.33 23.13 10.63
C ASP A 11 -14.77 22.63 10.38
N THR A 12 -14.92 21.37 9.95
CA THR A 12 -16.22 20.78 9.58
C THR A 12 -16.62 19.60 10.45
N LYS A 13 -15.67 18.93 11.10
CA LYS A 13 -15.86 17.67 11.86
C LYS A 13 -15.27 17.74 13.28
N GLY A 14 -15.11 18.95 13.82
CA GLY A 14 -14.50 19.17 15.13
C GLY A 14 -15.19 18.38 16.26
N ARG A 15 -16.54 18.27 16.24
CA ARG A 15 -17.31 17.52 17.25
C ARG A 15 -17.06 16.01 17.19
N GLU A 16 -16.90 15.47 15.99
CA GLU A 16 -16.59 14.05 15.77
C GLU A 16 -15.15 13.74 16.17
N VAL A 17 -14.20 14.61 15.84
CA VAL A 17 -12.80 14.52 16.26
C VAL A 17 -12.68 14.56 17.78
N GLU A 18 -13.35 15.51 18.44
CA GLU A 18 -13.41 15.64 19.89
C GLU A 18 -13.97 14.36 20.54
N PHE A 19 -15.11 13.88 20.05
CA PHE A 19 -15.73 12.64 20.54
C PHE A 19 -14.78 11.44 20.42
N VAL A 20 -14.06 11.32 19.30
CA VAL A 20 -13.09 10.24 19.08
C VAL A 20 -11.91 10.36 20.04
N ALA A 21 -11.37 11.57 20.24
CA ALA A 21 -10.30 11.82 21.20
C ALA A 21 -10.72 11.46 22.64
N GLU A 22 -11.93 11.83 23.06
CA GLU A 22 -12.49 11.41 24.36
C GLU A 22 -12.59 9.90 24.50
N ARG A 23 -12.98 9.18 23.43
CA ARG A 23 -13.08 7.69 23.47
C ARG A 23 -11.71 7.04 23.53
N VAL A 24 -10.70 7.58 22.83
CA VAL A 24 -9.30 7.14 22.92
C VAL A 24 -8.79 7.32 24.35
N SER A 25 -9.03 8.49 24.94
CA SER A 25 -8.63 8.76 26.33
C SER A 25 -9.34 7.84 27.31
N ALA A 26 -10.64 7.63 27.17
CA ALA A 26 -11.41 6.71 28.02
C ALA A 26 -10.95 5.25 27.90
N ALA A 27 -10.33 4.86 26.78
CA ALA A 27 -9.74 3.55 26.57
C ALA A 27 -8.31 3.41 27.16
N GLY A 28 -7.76 4.47 27.76
CA GLY A 28 -6.46 4.47 28.44
C GLY A 28 -5.27 4.83 27.56
N ALA A 29 -5.48 5.30 26.34
CA ALA A 29 -4.44 5.86 25.49
C ALA A 29 -4.49 7.40 25.50
N GLU A 30 -3.39 8.06 25.13
CA GLU A 30 -3.31 9.52 25.04
C GLU A 30 -3.67 9.96 23.60
N PRO A 31 -4.76 10.72 23.38
CA PRO A 31 -5.06 11.29 22.09
C PRO A 31 -4.16 12.51 21.81
N LEU A 32 -3.57 12.59 20.62
CA LEU A 32 -2.93 13.77 20.07
C LEU A 32 -3.70 14.19 18.83
N VAL A 33 -4.39 15.31 18.91
CA VAL A 33 -5.29 15.78 17.85
C VAL A 33 -4.53 16.59 16.81
N ILE A 34 -4.69 16.22 15.54
CA ILE A 34 -4.11 16.92 14.37
C ILE A 34 -5.24 17.44 13.49
N ASP A 35 -5.29 18.74 13.30
CA ASP A 35 -6.24 19.40 12.39
C ASP A 35 -5.66 19.53 10.99
N ILE A 36 -6.46 19.08 10.00
CA ILE A 36 -6.14 19.23 8.57
C ILE A 36 -7.19 20.08 7.83
N GLY A 37 -8.02 20.80 8.55
CA GLY A 37 -9.06 21.68 7.99
C GLY A 37 -8.46 22.92 7.32
N VAL A 38 -8.94 23.26 6.14
CA VAL A 38 -8.48 24.45 5.39
C VAL A 38 -9.51 25.58 5.39
N LEU A 39 -10.73 25.32 5.86
CA LEU A 39 -11.81 26.30 5.91
C LEU A 39 -11.81 27.06 7.25
N GLU A 40 -12.59 28.13 7.32
CA GLU A 40 -12.91 28.73 8.59
C GLU A 40 -13.87 27.83 9.38
N PRO A 41 -13.68 27.72 10.70
CA PRO A 41 -14.58 26.93 11.53
C PRO A 41 -16.05 27.41 11.39
N LEU A 42 -16.98 26.44 11.39
CA LEU A 42 -18.39 26.75 11.29
C LEU A 42 -18.83 27.64 12.46
N ALA A 43 -19.56 28.72 12.18
CA ALA A 43 -20.05 29.65 13.18
C ALA A 43 -20.92 28.94 14.24
N GLY A 44 -20.67 29.24 15.52
CA GLY A 44 -21.43 28.67 16.66
C GLY A 44 -20.92 27.31 17.17
N THR A 45 -19.84 26.74 16.64
CA THR A 45 -19.14 25.62 17.27
C THR A 45 -18.04 26.15 18.18
N ALA A 46 -17.92 25.62 19.40
CA ALA A 46 -16.74 25.89 20.23
C ALA A 46 -15.53 25.30 19.51
N PRO A 47 -14.46 26.07 19.27
CA PRO A 47 -13.30 25.55 18.53
C PRO A 47 -12.61 24.49 19.37
N LEU A 48 -12.54 23.29 18.81
CA LEU A 48 -11.61 22.27 19.30
C LEU A 48 -10.19 22.84 19.22
N ARG A 49 -9.40 22.68 20.29
CA ARG A 49 -7.99 23.06 20.29
C ARG A 49 -7.16 21.83 19.91
N PRO A 50 -6.71 21.71 18.66
CA PRO A 50 -5.84 20.61 18.27
C PRO A 50 -4.43 20.79 18.86
N ASP A 51 -3.73 19.69 19.08
CA ASP A 51 -2.33 19.69 19.52
C ASP A 51 -1.40 20.10 18.37
N VAL A 52 -1.77 19.76 17.14
CA VAL A 52 -1.14 20.25 15.91
C VAL A 52 -2.21 20.94 15.07
N THR A 53 -2.01 22.23 14.82
CA THR A 53 -2.95 23.07 14.11
C THR A 53 -2.89 22.88 12.60
N ALA A 54 -3.96 23.18 11.88
CA ALA A 54 -3.98 23.21 10.41
C ALA A 54 -2.91 24.16 9.82
N ALA A 55 -2.59 25.25 10.54
CA ALA A 55 -1.54 26.19 10.14
C ALA A 55 -0.13 25.56 10.21
N GLU A 56 0.13 24.74 11.24
CA GLU A 56 1.39 23.99 11.36
C GLU A 56 1.49 22.92 10.29
N VAL A 57 0.41 22.20 10.00
CA VAL A 57 0.37 21.21 8.91
C VAL A 57 0.59 21.89 7.56
N ALA A 58 -0.08 23.01 7.26
CA ALA A 58 0.09 23.74 6.01
C ALA A 58 1.54 24.24 5.84
N ARG A 59 2.14 24.80 6.91
CA ARG A 59 3.52 25.26 6.91
C ARG A 59 4.50 24.11 6.66
N SER A 60 4.30 22.95 7.27
CA SER A 60 5.07 21.74 6.98
C SER A 60 4.91 21.29 5.53
N GLY A 61 3.76 21.56 4.89
CA GLY A 61 3.52 21.33 3.47
C GLY A 61 4.09 22.39 2.53
N GLY A 62 4.72 23.43 3.09
CA GLY A 62 5.40 24.51 2.33
C GLY A 62 4.50 25.70 1.95
N CYS A 63 3.40 25.95 2.68
CA CYS A 63 2.50 27.06 2.41
C CYS A 63 1.88 27.60 3.72
N GLU A 64 1.55 28.87 3.76
CA GLU A 64 0.76 29.41 4.87
C GLU A 64 -0.74 29.09 4.69
N LEU A 65 -1.42 28.73 5.78
CA LEU A 65 -2.84 28.36 5.74
C LEU A 65 -3.73 29.48 5.15
N ALA A 66 -3.39 30.74 5.42
CA ALA A 66 -4.12 31.89 4.90
C ALA A 66 -4.09 31.94 3.35
N GLU A 67 -2.99 31.55 2.72
CA GLU A 67 -2.87 31.51 1.26
C GLU A 67 -3.78 30.40 0.67
N LEU A 68 -3.88 29.25 1.34
CA LEU A 68 -4.75 28.15 0.92
C LEU A 68 -6.24 28.56 0.96
N ARG A 69 -6.63 29.44 1.90
CA ARG A 69 -7.99 29.95 2.04
C ARG A 69 -8.36 31.00 0.99
N THR A 70 -7.40 31.79 0.52
CA THR A 70 -7.62 32.85 -0.47
C THR A 70 -7.71 32.36 -1.92
N GLY A 71 -7.29 31.14 -2.19
CA GLY A 71 -7.25 30.55 -3.53
C GLY A 71 -8.63 30.31 -4.19
N GLY A 72 -9.73 30.54 -3.48
CA GLY A 72 -11.09 30.42 -4.00
C GLY A 72 -11.59 28.97 -4.16
N GLU A 73 -12.91 28.82 -4.39
CA GLU A 73 -13.57 27.51 -4.58
C GLU A 73 -13.33 26.87 -5.96
N ALA A 74 -12.54 27.49 -6.85
CA ALA A 74 -12.21 26.92 -8.14
C ALA A 74 -11.52 25.54 -7.95
N GLY A 75 -11.95 24.51 -8.66
CA GLY A 75 -11.53 23.13 -8.44
C GLY A 75 -10.01 22.90 -8.42
N GLY A 76 -9.23 23.73 -9.13
CA GLY A 76 -7.77 23.69 -9.09
C GLY A 76 -7.17 24.18 -7.76
N ALA A 77 -7.74 25.21 -7.14
CA ALA A 77 -7.27 25.73 -5.86
C ALA A 77 -7.51 24.75 -4.71
N ARG A 78 -8.67 24.05 -4.72
CA ARG A 78 -8.97 23.01 -3.73
C ARG A 78 -8.01 21.83 -3.84
N ALA A 79 -7.70 21.36 -5.05
CA ALA A 79 -6.75 20.27 -5.26
C ALA A 79 -5.33 20.64 -4.78
N ALA A 80 -4.88 21.87 -5.06
CA ALA A 80 -3.59 22.38 -4.58
C ALA A 80 -3.54 22.48 -3.04
N ALA A 81 -4.61 22.95 -2.40
CA ALA A 81 -4.70 23.01 -0.94
C ALA A 81 -4.62 21.62 -0.32
N LEU A 82 -5.36 20.65 -0.87
CA LEU A 82 -5.32 19.26 -0.41
C LEU A 82 -3.93 18.64 -0.57
N ASP A 83 -3.20 18.97 -1.64
CA ASP A 83 -1.85 18.46 -1.84
C ASP A 83 -0.85 19.05 -0.85
N VAL A 84 -0.97 20.34 -0.51
CA VAL A 84 -0.17 20.97 0.57
C VAL A 84 -0.44 20.29 1.90
N MET A 85 -1.72 20.13 2.29
CA MET A 85 -2.10 19.49 3.54
C MET A 85 -1.65 18.02 3.58
N ARG A 86 -1.69 17.32 2.47
CA ARG A 86 -1.18 15.95 2.35
C ARG A 86 0.31 15.89 2.65
N ARG A 87 1.14 16.70 1.96
CA ARG A 87 2.59 16.74 2.21
C ARG A 87 2.92 17.14 3.63
N GLY A 88 2.21 18.14 4.16
CA GLY A 88 2.42 18.61 5.53
C GLY A 88 2.08 17.55 6.57
N LEU A 89 0.94 16.87 6.42
CA LEU A 89 0.55 15.80 7.32
C LEU A 89 1.52 14.62 7.27
N GLU A 90 2.01 14.24 6.08
CA GLU A 90 3.03 13.20 5.93
C GLU A 90 4.31 13.53 6.73
N GLN A 91 4.78 14.78 6.68
CA GLN A 91 5.95 15.21 7.44
C GLN A 91 5.69 15.22 8.94
N VAL A 92 4.57 15.80 9.38
CA VAL A 92 4.18 15.86 10.80
C VAL A 92 4.07 14.46 11.41
N VAL A 93 3.39 13.54 10.73
CA VAL A 93 3.18 12.17 11.24
C VAL A 93 4.50 11.40 11.31
N ARG A 94 5.39 11.55 10.31
CA ARG A 94 6.74 10.96 10.36
C ARG A 94 7.56 11.49 11.52
N GLN A 95 7.58 12.81 11.70
CA GLN A 95 8.31 13.44 12.79
C GLN A 95 7.81 12.95 14.16
N LEU A 96 6.49 12.95 14.38
CA LEU A 96 5.91 12.43 15.63
C LEU A 96 6.24 10.95 15.86
N HIS A 97 6.30 10.16 14.80
CA HIS A 97 6.72 8.76 14.91
C HIS A 97 8.19 8.63 15.29
N GLU A 98 9.09 9.37 14.66
CA GLU A 98 10.54 9.40 14.97
C GLU A 98 10.82 9.89 16.41
N GLU A 99 9.99 10.82 16.90
CA GLU A 99 10.02 11.31 18.29
C GLU A 99 9.43 10.31 19.31
N GLY A 100 8.89 9.16 18.86
CA GLY A 100 8.24 8.17 19.73
C GLY A 100 6.88 8.63 20.27
N ARG A 101 6.21 9.56 19.60
CA ARG A 101 4.92 10.15 19.95
C ARG A 101 3.78 9.70 19.02
N CYS A 102 3.93 8.55 18.36
CA CYS A 102 2.94 7.95 17.49
C CYS A 102 2.93 6.44 17.65
N ASP A 103 2.04 5.91 18.49
CA ASP A 103 1.84 4.47 18.65
C ASP A 103 0.71 3.94 17.76
N ALA A 104 -0.21 4.82 17.33
CA ALA A 104 -1.24 4.52 16.34
C ALA A 104 -1.73 5.81 15.66
N VAL A 105 -2.35 5.67 14.49
CA VAL A 105 -3.07 6.75 13.81
C VAL A 105 -4.52 6.36 13.63
N LEU A 106 -5.43 7.27 14.03
CA LEU A 106 -6.86 7.18 13.79
C LEU A 106 -7.32 8.38 12.97
N GLY A 107 -7.75 8.15 11.75
CA GLY A 107 -8.29 9.17 10.87
C GLY A 107 -9.81 9.08 10.72
N LEU A 108 -10.44 10.22 10.48
CA LEU A 108 -11.86 10.27 10.11
C LEU A 108 -12.10 11.29 8.99
N GLY A 109 -12.86 10.91 7.95
CA GLY A 109 -13.09 11.80 6.83
C GLY A 109 -14.00 11.27 5.72
N GLY A 110 -14.46 12.22 4.90
CA GLY A 110 -15.03 11.93 3.59
C GLY A 110 -13.92 11.70 2.55
N SER A 111 -14.22 11.77 1.25
CA SER A 111 -13.29 11.45 0.16
C SER A 111 -11.95 12.21 0.25
N SER A 112 -11.99 13.54 0.40
CA SER A 112 -10.80 14.39 0.49
C SER A 112 -9.98 14.11 1.76
N GLY A 113 -10.65 14.04 2.92
CA GLY A 113 -10.00 13.72 4.20
C GLY A 113 -9.37 12.33 4.17
N THR A 114 -10.07 11.34 3.61
CA THR A 114 -9.53 9.98 3.44
C THR A 114 -8.24 10.00 2.61
N GLY A 115 -8.25 10.70 1.47
CA GLY A 115 -7.08 10.79 0.60
C GLY A 115 -5.84 11.40 1.30
N VAL A 116 -6.04 12.50 2.03
CA VAL A 116 -4.96 13.18 2.77
C VAL A 116 -4.44 12.31 3.93
N ILE A 117 -5.35 11.77 4.75
CA ILE A 117 -4.97 11.02 5.96
C ILE A 117 -4.32 9.68 5.61
N THR A 118 -4.88 8.94 4.65
CA THR A 118 -4.29 7.65 4.25
C THR A 118 -2.93 7.79 3.56
N ALA A 119 -2.67 8.92 2.89
CA ALA A 119 -1.34 9.21 2.37
C ALA A 119 -0.31 9.33 3.51
N ALA A 120 -0.64 10.05 4.59
CA ALA A 120 0.22 10.12 5.77
C ALA A 120 0.36 8.76 6.48
N MET A 121 -0.73 7.98 6.57
CA MET A 121 -0.67 6.62 7.11
C MET A 121 0.28 5.71 6.30
N ARG A 122 0.29 5.83 4.96
CA ARG A 122 1.21 5.08 4.10
C ARG A 122 2.68 5.50 4.28
N ALA A 123 2.93 6.70 4.79
CA ALA A 123 4.27 7.18 5.07
C ALA A 123 4.89 6.58 6.34
N LEU A 124 4.09 5.92 7.18
CA LEU A 124 4.54 5.21 8.38
C LEU A 124 4.96 3.77 8.06
N PRO A 125 5.88 3.21 8.84
CA PRO A 125 6.28 1.81 8.71
C PRO A 125 5.09 0.84 8.83
N VAL A 126 5.21 -0.32 8.18
CA VAL A 126 4.32 -1.47 8.42
C VAL A 126 4.41 -1.89 9.88
N GLY A 127 3.27 -2.25 10.48
CA GLY A 127 3.18 -2.60 11.90
C GLY A 127 2.87 -1.43 12.84
N VAL A 128 2.95 -0.18 12.39
CA VAL A 128 2.34 0.95 13.11
C VAL A 128 0.83 0.88 12.90
N PRO A 129 0.01 0.75 13.95
CA PRO A 129 -1.44 0.65 13.81
C PRO A 129 -2.07 1.85 13.10
N LYS A 130 -2.90 1.59 12.11
CA LYS A 130 -3.55 2.60 11.27
C LYS A 130 -5.02 2.26 11.11
N VAL A 131 -5.89 3.12 11.61
CA VAL A 131 -7.35 2.96 11.50
C VAL A 131 -7.94 4.19 10.82
N MET A 132 -8.71 4.00 9.76
CA MET A 132 -9.36 5.09 9.03
C MET A 132 -10.87 4.86 8.98
N VAL A 133 -11.65 5.75 9.59
CA VAL A 133 -13.11 5.80 9.41
C VAL A 133 -13.43 6.65 8.19
N SER A 134 -14.05 6.05 7.19
CA SER A 134 -14.24 6.70 5.89
C SER A 134 -15.62 6.44 5.30
N THR A 135 -16.20 7.47 4.70
CA THR A 135 -17.38 7.32 3.84
C THR A 135 -17.09 6.57 2.53
N MET A 136 -15.80 6.42 2.19
CA MET A 136 -15.34 5.75 0.96
C MET A 136 -15.05 4.26 1.17
N ALA A 137 -15.12 3.75 2.40
CA ALA A 137 -14.68 2.39 2.74
C ALA A 137 -15.58 1.26 2.21
N SER A 138 -16.72 1.59 1.61
CA SER A 138 -17.62 0.61 0.96
C SER A 138 -17.38 0.47 -0.56
N GLY A 139 -16.48 1.26 -1.14
CA GLY A 139 -16.14 1.23 -2.57
C GLY A 139 -14.74 0.65 -2.83
N ASP A 140 -14.14 1.03 -3.97
CA ASP A 140 -12.73 0.71 -4.25
C ASP A 140 -11.81 1.48 -3.29
N VAL A 141 -11.14 0.75 -2.43
CA VAL A 141 -10.24 1.29 -1.41
C VAL A 141 -8.78 1.22 -1.81
N SER A 142 -8.46 0.60 -2.94
CA SER A 142 -7.08 0.41 -3.40
C SER A 142 -6.27 1.71 -3.52
N PRO A 143 -6.83 2.86 -3.96
CA PRO A 143 -6.10 4.12 -4.02
C PRO A 143 -5.74 4.69 -2.63
N TYR A 144 -6.52 4.33 -1.60
CA TYR A 144 -6.30 4.79 -0.23
C TYR A 144 -5.33 3.90 0.54
N VAL A 145 -5.51 2.59 0.45
CA VAL A 145 -4.68 1.61 1.17
C VAL A 145 -3.31 1.46 0.52
N GLY A 146 -3.26 1.42 -0.82
CA GLY A 146 -2.02 1.13 -1.55
C GLY A 146 -1.43 -0.21 -1.13
N THR A 147 -0.20 -0.18 -0.61
CA THR A 147 0.55 -1.33 -0.11
C THR A 147 0.67 -1.35 1.42
N SER A 148 -0.08 -0.48 2.13
CA SER A 148 0.00 -0.31 3.58
C SER A 148 -1.04 -1.14 4.32
N ASP A 149 -0.75 -1.46 5.57
CA ASP A 149 -1.56 -2.20 6.52
C ASP A 149 -2.64 -1.34 7.20
N ILE A 150 -3.41 -0.57 6.41
CA ILE A 150 -4.47 0.32 6.90
C ILE A 150 -5.77 -0.45 7.12
N CYS A 151 -6.32 -0.38 8.33
CA CYS A 151 -7.68 -0.82 8.62
C CYS A 151 -8.68 0.26 8.21
N LEU A 152 -9.51 0.01 7.20
CA LEU A 152 -10.60 0.90 6.79
C LEU A 152 -11.92 0.45 7.42
N MET A 153 -12.58 1.40 8.09
CA MET A 153 -13.90 1.20 8.68
C MET A 153 -14.92 2.07 7.98
N ASN A 154 -15.99 1.47 7.43
CA ASN A 154 -17.07 2.22 6.83
C ASN A 154 -17.82 3.03 7.89
N SER A 155 -17.98 4.33 7.66
CA SER A 155 -18.72 5.22 8.55
C SER A 155 -20.23 4.94 8.60
N VAL A 156 -20.76 4.17 7.63
CA VAL A 156 -22.17 3.80 7.44
C VAL A 156 -23.06 5.01 7.13
N THR A 157 -22.90 6.11 7.86
CA THR A 157 -23.52 7.41 7.59
C THR A 157 -22.43 8.41 7.20
N ASP A 158 -22.83 9.53 6.64
CA ASP A 158 -21.86 10.64 6.50
C ASP A 158 -21.36 11.09 7.89
N ILE A 159 -20.12 11.56 7.93
CA ILE A 159 -19.49 12.11 9.13
C ILE A 159 -19.90 13.59 9.22
N ALA A 160 -21.14 13.82 9.59
CA ALA A 160 -21.79 15.13 9.69
C ALA A 160 -22.74 15.16 10.88
N GLY A 161 -22.18 15.41 12.06
CA GLY A 161 -22.89 15.38 13.33
C GLY A 161 -22.89 14.02 14.02
N LEU A 162 -23.01 14.06 15.35
CA LEU A 162 -23.03 12.88 16.21
C LEU A 162 -24.47 12.36 16.42
N ASN A 163 -24.76 11.22 15.84
CA ASN A 163 -26.01 10.48 16.03
C ASN A 163 -25.73 9.08 16.62
N ARG A 164 -26.76 8.30 16.90
CA ARG A 164 -26.59 6.96 17.50
C ARG A 164 -25.72 6.00 16.66
N ILE A 165 -25.76 6.13 15.33
CA ILE A 165 -24.98 5.26 14.42
C ILE A 165 -23.53 5.74 14.39
N SER A 166 -23.31 7.04 14.10
CA SER A 166 -21.95 7.59 14.03
C SER A 166 -21.21 7.45 15.37
N ARG A 167 -21.89 7.64 16.52
CA ARG A 167 -21.30 7.41 17.85
C ARG A 167 -20.83 5.97 18.03
N ALA A 168 -21.61 4.98 17.59
CA ALA A 168 -21.23 3.57 17.72
C ALA A 168 -20.01 3.23 16.84
N VAL A 169 -20.01 3.66 15.58
CA VAL A 169 -18.90 3.40 14.64
C VAL A 169 -17.63 4.11 15.07
N LEU A 170 -17.70 5.40 15.40
CA LEU A 170 -16.56 6.19 15.85
C LEU A 170 -15.98 5.67 17.17
N ALA A 171 -16.81 5.26 18.12
CA ALA A 171 -16.35 4.64 19.36
C ALA A 171 -15.62 3.32 19.10
N ASN A 172 -16.15 2.46 18.21
CA ASN A 172 -15.48 1.22 17.83
C ASN A 172 -14.10 1.47 17.20
N ALA A 173 -13.99 2.48 16.33
CA ALA A 173 -12.72 2.86 15.73
C ALA A 173 -11.72 3.40 16.77
N ALA A 174 -12.18 4.21 17.71
CA ALA A 174 -11.36 4.72 18.82
C ALA A 174 -10.83 3.59 19.70
N HIS A 175 -11.70 2.64 20.08
CA HIS A 175 -11.32 1.49 20.88
C HIS A 175 -10.36 0.55 20.12
N ALA A 176 -10.56 0.37 18.79
CA ALA A 176 -9.65 -0.41 17.97
C ALA A 176 -8.26 0.22 17.94
N ALA A 177 -8.16 1.51 17.63
CA ALA A 177 -6.88 2.24 17.58
C ALA A 177 -6.17 2.25 18.93
N ALA A 178 -6.90 2.56 20.01
CA ALA A 178 -6.36 2.54 21.37
C ALA A 178 -5.91 1.13 21.78
N GLY A 179 -6.72 0.11 21.51
CA GLY A 179 -6.37 -1.29 21.82
C GLY A 179 -5.12 -1.76 21.07
N MET A 180 -4.98 -1.41 19.80
CA MET A 180 -3.79 -1.70 19.00
C MET A 180 -2.56 -0.96 19.57
N ALA A 181 -2.68 0.33 19.91
CA ALA A 181 -1.60 1.13 20.47
C ALA A 181 -1.10 0.59 21.84
N LEU A 182 -2.03 0.30 22.73
CA LEU A 182 -1.74 -0.19 24.09
C LEU A 182 -1.12 -1.59 24.10
N ASN A 183 -1.46 -2.44 23.15
CA ASN A 183 -0.97 -3.80 23.02
C ASN A 183 0.13 -3.96 21.95
N ARG A 184 0.61 -2.86 21.39
CA ARG A 184 1.75 -2.90 20.50
C ARG A 184 2.94 -3.45 21.25
N GLY A 185 3.32 -4.70 20.94
CA GLY A 185 4.47 -5.35 21.57
C GLY A 185 5.74 -4.53 21.33
N SER A 186 6.69 -4.61 22.27
CA SER A 186 8.04 -4.13 21.99
C SER A 186 8.57 -4.93 20.82
N ALA A 187 8.78 -4.26 19.68
CA ALA A 187 9.41 -4.92 18.54
C ALA A 187 10.78 -5.45 18.99
N THR A 188 11.07 -6.72 18.71
CA THR A 188 12.43 -7.26 18.88
C THR A 188 13.38 -6.36 18.09
N PRO A 189 14.48 -5.87 18.68
CA PRO A 189 15.42 -5.03 17.94
C PRO A 189 15.83 -5.70 16.63
N ALA A 190 15.86 -4.92 15.54
CA ALA A 190 16.17 -5.45 14.21
C ALA A 190 17.53 -6.16 14.14
N ALA A 191 18.47 -5.79 15.01
CA ALA A 191 19.79 -6.42 15.14
C ALA A 191 19.73 -7.88 15.64
N ASP A 192 18.67 -8.27 16.34
CA ASP A 192 18.49 -9.60 16.91
C ASP A 192 17.56 -10.49 16.07
N GLN A 193 17.06 -9.97 14.95
CA GLN A 193 16.19 -10.73 14.03
C GLN A 193 17.01 -11.36 12.90
N PRO A 194 16.63 -12.57 12.42
CA PRO A 194 17.19 -13.14 11.22
C PRO A 194 17.01 -12.21 10.03
N PRO A 195 17.93 -12.19 9.05
CA PRO A 195 17.73 -11.42 7.82
C PRO A 195 16.46 -11.86 7.09
N LEU A 196 15.59 -10.89 6.75
CA LEU A 196 14.34 -11.13 6.06
C LEU A 196 14.57 -11.16 4.55
N VAL A 197 14.17 -12.25 3.90
CA VAL A 197 14.23 -12.45 2.44
C VAL A 197 12.82 -12.35 1.86
N GLY A 198 12.61 -11.39 0.94
CA GLY A 198 11.37 -11.30 0.18
C GLY A 198 11.35 -12.29 -0.97
N ILE A 199 10.27 -13.06 -1.13
CA ILE A 199 10.11 -14.05 -2.20
C ILE A 199 8.81 -13.78 -2.94
N THR A 200 8.83 -13.71 -4.28
CA THR A 200 7.61 -13.59 -5.07
C THR A 200 7.03 -14.95 -5.45
N MET A 201 5.71 -15.06 -5.43
CA MET A 201 4.97 -16.28 -5.72
C MET A 201 3.73 -16.00 -6.58
N PHE A 202 3.43 -16.94 -7.46
CA PHE A 202 2.14 -17.05 -8.13
C PHE A 202 1.67 -18.50 -8.09
N GLY A 203 0.38 -18.78 -8.27
CA GLY A 203 -0.14 -20.14 -8.17
C GLY A 203 0.67 -21.17 -8.97
N VAL A 204 1.08 -20.80 -10.18
CA VAL A 204 1.83 -21.66 -11.12
C VAL A 204 3.34 -21.78 -10.82
N THR A 205 3.86 -21.09 -9.82
CA THR A 205 5.28 -21.17 -9.37
C THR A 205 5.37 -21.69 -7.93
N THR A 206 4.26 -21.90 -7.24
CA THR A 206 4.18 -22.30 -5.83
C THR A 206 5.09 -23.46 -5.44
N PRO A 207 5.18 -24.58 -6.19
CA PRO A 207 6.06 -25.69 -5.78
C PRO A 207 7.54 -25.32 -5.69
N CYS A 208 8.02 -24.45 -6.59
CA CYS A 208 9.39 -23.94 -6.57
C CYS A 208 9.59 -23.02 -5.35
N VAL A 209 8.67 -22.08 -5.15
CA VAL A 209 8.73 -21.11 -4.04
C VAL A 209 8.80 -21.82 -2.68
N LEU A 210 7.94 -22.80 -2.43
CA LEU A 210 7.91 -23.53 -1.16
C LEU A 210 9.23 -24.30 -0.89
N ARG A 211 9.90 -24.77 -1.94
CA ARG A 211 11.23 -25.40 -1.80
C ARG A 211 12.31 -24.38 -1.44
N VAL A 212 12.30 -23.23 -2.10
CA VAL A 212 13.25 -22.14 -1.83
C VAL A 212 13.03 -21.59 -0.42
N GLN A 213 11.79 -21.33 -0.05
CA GLN A 213 11.41 -20.88 1.29
C GLN A 213 11.99 -21.80 2.36
N ARG A 214 11.68 -23.10 2.29
CA ARG A 214 12.21 -24.09 3.25
C ARG A 214 13.75 -24.09 3.29
N ALA A 215 14.40 -24.04 2.13
CA ALA A 215 15.85 -24.06 2.08
C ALA A 215 16.50 -22.81 2.69
N LEU A 216 15.84 -21.65 2.65
CA LEU A 216 16.29 -20.43 3.30
C LEU A 216 16.05 -20.49 4.82
N GLU A 217 14.88 -20.93 5.25
CA GLU A 217 14.52 -21.09 6.68
C GLU A 217 15.45 -22.08 7.37
N GLU A 218 15.80 -23.21 6.72
CA GLU A 218 16.80 -24.18 7.24
C GLU A 218 18.20 -23.58 7.39
N ARG A 219 18.47 -22.44 6.72
CA ARG A 219 19.73 -21.69 6.84
C ARG A 219 19.68 -20.50 7.78
N GLY A 220 18.55 -20.34 8.49
CA GLY A 220 18.38 -19.30 9.49
C GLY A 220 17.94 -17.94 8.93
N PHE A 221 17.40 -17.89 7.69
CA PHE A 221 16.75 -16.70 7.18
C PHE A 221 15.28 -16.68 7.57
N GLU A 222 14.73 -15.50 7.79
CA GLU A 222 13.28 -15.28 7.79
C GLU A 222 12.80 -15.04 6.35
N THR A 223 11.60 -15.51 6.01
CA THR A 223 11.06 -15.34 4.64
C THR A 223 9.70 -14.68 4.64
N ALA A 224 9.49 -13.72 3.72
CA ALA A 224 8.21 -13.13 3.43
C ALA A 224 7.81 -13.42 2.00
N VAL A 225 6.65 -14.07 1.80
CA VAL A 225 6.17 -14.43 0.47
C VAL A 225 5.14 -13.42 -0.02
N PHE A 226 5.37 -12.84 -1.21
CA PHE A 226 4.52 -11.84 -1.84
C PHE A 226 3.82 -12.46 -3.06
N HIS A 227 2.50 -12.39 -3.08
CA HIS A 227 1.73 -12.91 -4.22
C HIS A 227 1.82 -11.93 -5.40
N ALA A 228 2.46 -12.35 -6.49
CA ALA A 228 2.72 -11.55 -7.69
C ALA A 228 1.43 -11.28 -8.48
N THR A 229 0.55 -10.46 -7.91
CA THR A 229 -0.75 -10.05 -8.43
C THR A 229 -0.87 -8.52 -8.51
N GLY A 230 0.21 -7.84 -8.79
CA GLY A 230 0.31 -6.39 -8.83
C GLY A 230 0.53 -5.80 -7.44
N ALA A 231 -0.35 -6.07 -6.50
CA ALA A 231 -0.20 -5.58 -5.11
C ALA A 231 1.04 -6.18 -4.43
N GLY A 232 1.28 -7.49 -4.57
CA GLY A 232 2.42 -8.16 -3.93
C GLY A 232 3.76 -7.66 -4.45
N GLY A 233 3.90 -7.49 -5.76
CA GLY A 233 5.12 -6.90 -6.33
C GLY A 233 5.36 -5.48 -5.83
N ARG A 234 4.32 -4.63 -5.80
CA ARG A 234 4.43 -3.28 -5.23
C ARG A 234 4.82 -3.29 -3.74
N CYS A 235 4.27 -4.22 -2.94
CA CYS A 235 4.65 -4.38 -1.55
C CYS A 235 6.13 -4.75 -1.41
N LEU A 236 6.61 -5.73 -2.18
CA LEU A 236 8.01 -6.13 -2.18
C LEU A 236 8.93 -4.96 -2.55
N GLU A 237 8.64 -4.23 -3.64
CA GLU A 237 9.41 -3.07 -4.06
C GLU A 237 9.49 -2.02 -2.94
N GLN A 238 8.37 -1.70 -2.30
CA GLN A 238 8.33 -0.71 -1.21
C GLN A 238 9.10 -1.17 0.03
N LEU A 239 8.97 -2.44 0.42
CA LEU A 239 9.70 -2.97 1.59
C LEU A 239 11.19 -3.08 1.32
N ALA A 240 11.60 -3.39 0.09
CA ALA A 240 12.99 -3.34 -0.33
C ALA A 240 13.53 -1.90 -0.30
N GLU A 241 12.80 -0.93 -0.85
CA GLU A 241 13.16 0.50 -0.82
C GLU A 241 13.33 1.03 0.60
N ASN A 242 12.45 0.61 1.53
CA ASN A 242 12.48 1.01 2.93
C ASN A 242 13.52 0.23 3.77
N GLY A 243 14.24 -0.74 3.19
CA GLY A 243 15.26 -1.54 3.89
C GLY A 243 14.70 -2.57 4.87
N VAL A 244 13.41 -2.89 4.77
CA VAL A 244 12.75 -3.90 5.60
C VAL A 244 13.18 -5.31 5.17
N VAL A 245 13.31 -5.56 3.87
CA VAL A 245 13.90 -6.80 3.33
C VAL A 245 15.39 -6.58 3.03
N GLN A 246 16.22 -7.53 3.42
CA GLN A 246 17.67 -7.51 3.26
C GLN A 246 18.15 -8.29 2.04
N ALA A 247 17.30 -9.12 1.42
CA ALA A 247 17.57 -9.80 0.17
C ALA A 247 16.25 -10.12 -0.54
N VAL A 248 16.31 -10.35 -1.85
CA VAL A 248 15.14 -10.69 -2.66
C VAL A 248 15.41 -11.97 -3.46
N VAL A 249 14.44 -12.88 -3.46
CA VAL A 249 14.37 -14.01 -4.40
C VAL A 249 13.12 -13.84 -5.25
N ASP A 250 13.27 -13.13 -6.37
CA ASP A 250 12.19 -12.80 -7.29
C ASP A 250 11.94 -13.95 -8.26
N LEU A 251 11.20 -14.95 -7.76
CA LEU A 251 10.91 -16.17 -8.52
C LEU A 251 9.81 -16.01 -9.56
N THR A 252 8.97 -14.97 -9.41
CA THR A 252 7.78 -14.76 -10.23
C THR A 252 7.69 -13.32 -10.67
N THR A 253 7.96 -13.09 -11.95
CA THR A 253 8.05 -11.74 -12.54
C THR A 253 6.93 -11.45 -13.55
N SER A 254 5.83 -12.23 -13.52
CA SER A 254 4.67 -12.09 -14.41
C SER A 254 4.03 -10.69 -14.42
N GLU A 255 4.20 -9.92 -13.35
CA GLU A 255 3.70 -8.54 -13.25
C GLU A 255 4.33 -7.61 -14.30
N LEU A 256 5.54 -7.92 -14.80
CA LEU A 256 6.16 -7.21 -15.94
C LEU A 256 5.40 -7.48 -17.24
N THR A 257 4.87 -8.67 -17.39
CA THR A 257 4.08 -9.07 -18.57
C THR A 257 2.74 -8.34 -18.58
N ASP A 258 2.09 -8.27 -17.41
CA ASP A 258 0.85 -7.51 -17.27
C ASP A 258 1.07 -6.01 -17.52
N GLU A 259 2.20 -5.44 -17.09
CA GLU A 259 2.57 -4.05 -17.38
C GLU A 259 2.76 -3.80 -18.88
N LEU A 260 3.49 -4.68 -19.58
CA LEU A 260 3.77 -4.52 -21.00
C LEU A 260 2.52 -4.68 -21.88
N VAL A 261 1.72 -5.72 -21.61
CA VAL A 261 0.60 -6.12 -22.47
C VAL A 261 -0.72 -5.46 -22.09
N GLY A 262 -0.80 -4.98 -20.84
CA GLY A 262 -1.98 -4.33 -20.28
C GLY A 262 -2.90 -5.28 -19.53
N GLY A 263 -2.36 -6.36 -18.97
CA GLY A 263 -3.08 -7.25 -18.07
C GLY A 263 -3.45 -6.60 -16.75
N VAL A 264 -4.29 -7.27 -15.96
CA VAL A 264 -4.89 -6.69 -14.75
C VAL A 264 -4.03 -6.80 -13.49
N LEU A 265 -2.91 -7.53 -13.53
CA LEU A 265 -2.05 -7.76 -12.37
C LEU A 265 -0.70 -7.01 -12.44
N SER A 266 -0.66 -5.86 -13.13
CA SER A 266 0.54 -5.02 -13.18
C SER A 266 0.92 -4.50 -11.79
N ALA A 267 2.22 -4.53 -11.49
CA ALA A 267 2.81 -3.85 -10.34
C ALA A 267 3.37 -2.45 -10.69
N GLY A 268 3.15 -2.01 -11.92
CA GLY A 268 3.63 -0.74 -12.44
C GLY A 268 5.04 -0.80 -13.05
N PRO A 269 5.47 0.30 -13.68
CA PRO A 269 6.69 0.35 -14.49
C PRO A 269 7.98 0.16 -13.67
N HIS A 270 7.94 0.38 -12.36
CA HIS A 270 9.11 0.27 -11.48
C HIS A 270 9.30 -1.10 -10.82
N ARG A 271 8.50 -2.08 -11.22
CA ARG A 271 8.66 -3.48 -10.78
C ARG A 271 10.05 -4.02 -11.14
N LEU A 272 10.68 -4.73 -10.22
CA LEU A 272 12.03 -5.31 -10.36
C LEU A 272 13.17 -4.26 -10.34
N GLU A 273 13.01 -3.16 -9.61
CA GLU A 273 14.02 -2.09 -9.55
C GLU A 273 14.54 -1.78 -8.14
N ALA A 274 13.70 -1.87 -7.11
CA ALA A 274 14.05 -1.40 -5.76
C ALA A 274 15.24 -2.15 -5.15
N ALA A 275 15.28 -3.47 -5.25
CA ALA A 275 16.40 -4.27 -4.76
C ALA A 275 17.73 -3.85 -5.43
N GLY A 276 17.70 -3.67 -6.75
CA GLY A 276 18.85 -3.21 -7.53
C GLY A 276 19.31 -1.81 -7.15
N ARG A 277 18.41 -0.85 -7.03
CA ARG A 277 18.71 0.53 -6.61
C ARG A 277 19.31 0.58 -5.19
N ARG A 278 18.78 -0.22 -4.29
CA ARG A 278 19.24 -0.30 -2.89
C ARG A 278 20.53 -1.10 -2.72
N GLY A 279 20.98 -1.79 -3.77
CA GLY A 279 22.18 -2.59 -3.72
C GLY A 279 22.07 -3.84 -2.84
N ILE A 280 20.85 -4.29 -2.50
CA ILE A 280 20.66 -5.52 -1.72
C ILE A 280 20.78 -6.76 -2.62
N PRO A 281 21.27 -7.90 -2.08
CA PRO A 281 21.40 -9.12 -2.86
C PRO A 281 20.07 -9.58 -3.46
N GLN A 282 20.08 -9.99 -4.72
CA GLN A 282 18.89 -10.53 -5.37
C GLN A 282 19.17 -11.72 -6.27
N VAL A 283 18.26 -12.69 -6.24
CA VAL A 283 18.17 -13.79 -7.20
C VAL A 283 16.89 -13.58 -8.01
N VAL A 284 16.99 -13.52 -9.32
CA VAL A 284 15.86 -13.19 -10.19
C VAL A 284 15.62 -14.32 -11.18
N VAL A 285 14.36 -14.70 -11.35
CA VAL A 285 13.92 -15.77 -12.24
C VAL A 285 12.79 -15.24 -13.12
N PRO A 286 12.79 -15.46 -14.44
CA PRO A 286 11.68 -15.07 -15.33
C PRO A 286 10.46 -16.01 -15.15
N GLY A 287 10.15 -16.36 -13.91
CA GLY A 287 9.04 -17.27 -13.60
C GLY A 287 7.68 -16.66 -13.95
N ALA A 288 6.87 -17.43 -14.66
CA ALA A 288 5.55 -17.07 -15.18
C ALA A 288 5.55 -15.83 -16.11
N LEU A 289 6.70 -15.47 -16.71
CA LEU A 289 6.82 -14.32 -17.60
C LEU A 289 6.06 -14.53 -18.93
N GLU A 290 5.66 -15.76 -19.23
CA GLU A 290 4.83 -16.13 -20.38
C GLU A 290 3.33 -15.87 -20.18
N ILE A 291 2.90 -15.37 -19.00
CA ILE A 291 1.49 -15.26 -18.62
C ILE A 291 1.05 -13.81 -18.53
N VAL A 292 0.03 -13.44 -19.30
CA VAL A 292 -0.75 -12.21 -19.12
C VAL A 292 -2.05 -12.56 -18.40
N ASN A 293 -2.42 -11.79 -17.40
CA ASN A 293 -3.60 -12.08 -16.59
C ASN A 293 -4.75 -11.12 -16.92
N TRP A 294 -5.93 -11.70 -17.05
CA TRP A 294 -7.19 -11.00 -17.28
C TRP A 294 -8.22 -11.40 -16.23
N GLY A 295 -9.29 -10.63 -16.11
CA GLY A 295 -10.48 -10.99 -15.35
C GLY A 295 -11.27 -12.15 -15.99
N PRO A 296 -12.62 -12.19 -15.85
CA PRO A 296 -13.47 -13.12 -16.58
C PRO A 296 -13.15 -13.14 -18.07
N GLU A 297 -13.37 -14.27 -18.73
CA GLU A 297 -12.98 -14.46 -20.13
C GLU A 297 -13.57 -13.39 -21.06
N ASP A 298 -14.80 -12.93 -20.80
CA ASP A 298 -15.47 -11.89 -21.58
C ASP A 298 -14.83 -10.49 -21.45
N THR A 299 -14.01 -10.27 -20.43
CA THR A 299 -13.26 -9.02 -20.22
C THR A 299 -11.96 -8.94 -21.00
N VAL A 300 -11.50 -10.03 -21.62
CA VAL A 300 -10.30 -10.01 -22.48
C VAL A 300 -10.56 -9.10 -23.67
N PRO A 301 -9.68 -8.09 -23.94
CA PRO A 301 -9.89 -7.16 -25.04
C PRO A 301 -9.95 -7.86 -26.39
N GLN A 302 -10.87 -7.40 -27.26
CA GLN A 302 -11.15 -8.01 -28.56
C GLN A 302 -9.89 -8.14 -29.45
N ARG A 303 -8.94 -7.21 -29.34
CA ARG A 303 -7.67 -7.24 -30.08
C ARG A 303 -6.83 -8.48 -29.85
N PHE A 304 -7.01 -9.16 -28.72
CA PHE A 304 -6.28 -10.38 -28.38
C PHE A 304 -7.03 -11.66 -28.76
N ARG A 305 -8.31 -11.57 -29.14
CA ARG A 305 -9.14 -12.72 -29.52
C ARG A 305 -8.87 -13.15 -30.97
N VAL A 306 -7.64 -13.58 -31.21
CA VAL A 306 -7.17 -14.06 -32.50
C VAL A 306 -6.78 -15.53 -32.39
N PRO A 307 -6.84 -16.34 -33.51
CA PRO A 307 -6.59 -17.77 -33.45
C PRO A 307 -5.21 -18.20 -32.91
N GLU A 308 -4.22 -17.33 -33.06
CA GLU A 308 -2.83 -17.56 -32.64
C GLU A 308 -2.62 -17.39 -31.14
N ARG A 309 -3.56 -16.75 -30.43
CA ARG A 309 -3.46 -16.56 -28.98
C ARG A 309 -3.96 -17.78 -28.25
N ARG A 310 -3.16 -18.26 -27.29
CA ARG A 310 -3.56 -19.33 -26.37
C ARG A 310 -4.12 -18.74 -25.10
N PHE A 311 -5.29 -19.22 -24.71
CA PHE A 311 -5.96 -18.86 -23.47
C PHE A 311 -6.13 -20.07 -22.57
N HIS A 312 -6.13 -19.83 -21.27
CA HIS A 312 -6.51 -20.81 -20.25
C HIS A 312 -7.41 -20.14 -19.22
N VAL A 313 -8.67 -20.53 -19.22
CA VAL A 313 -9.64 -20.09 -18.19
C VAL A 313 -9.31 -20.83 -16.90
N HIS A 314 -8.67 -20.14 -15.98
CA HIS A 314 -8.26 -20.73 -14.70
C HIS A 314 -9.45 -20.94 -13.76
N ASN A 315 -10.34 -19.93 -13.71
CA ASN A 315 -11.62 -19.98 -13.00
C ASN A 315 -12.57 -18.90 -13.58
N PRO A 316 -13.82 -18.80 -13.12
CA PRO A 316 -14.78 -17.83 -13.68
C PRO A 316 -14.34 -16.35 -13.63
N THR A 317 -13.37 -16.02 -12.79
CA THR A 317 -12.91 -14.64 -12.58
C THR A 317 -11.47 -14.38 -13.07
N VAL A 318 -10.78 -15.40 -13.58
CA VAL A 318 -9.37 -15.29 -14.00
C VAL A 318 -9.13 -16.06 -15.29
N THR A 319 -8.66 -15.36 -16.30
CA THR A 319 -8.21 -15.89 -17.60
C THR A 319 -6.74 -15.58 -17.81
N ALA A 320 -5.94 -16.61 -18.04
CA ALA A 320 -4.54 -16.48 -18.45
C ALA A 320 -4.45 -16.47 -19.97
N MET A 321 -3.60 -15.61 -20.52
CA MET A 321 -3.27 -15.54 -21.95
C MET A 321 -1.75 -15.70 -22.11
N ARG A 322 -1.32 -16.51 -23.04
CA ARG A 322 0.09 -16.67 -23.34
C ARG A 322 0.65 -15.47 -24.13
N THR A 323 1.88 -15.06 -23.79
CA THR A 323 2.64 -14.07 -24.59
C THR A 323 2.98 -14.58 -25.98
N THR A 324 3.14 -13.65 -26.93
CA THR A 324 3.74 -13.94 -28.25
C THR A 324 5.26 -13.97 -28.15
N SER A 325 5.91 -14.44 -29.23
CA SER A 325 7.39 -14.40 -29.36
C SER A 325 7.93 -12.97 -29.35
N GLU A 326 7.20 -12.00 -29.94
CA GLU A 326 7.57 -10.58 -29.92
C GLU A 326 7.49 -10.03 -28.50
N GLU A 327 6.37 -10.23 -27.81
CA GLU A 327 6.18 -9.80 -26.43
C GLU A 327 7.23 -10.44 -25.49
N SER A 328 7.52 -11.72 -25.68
CA SER A 328 8.56 -12.42 -24.88
C SER A 328 9.96 -11.85 -25.12
N ARG A 329 10.28 -11.43 -26.35
CA ARG A 329 11.56 -10.79 -26.68
C ARG A 329 11.65 -9.40 -26.05
N GLU A 330 10.58 -8.61 -26.12
CA GLU A 330 10.51 -7.29 -25.49
C GLU A 330 10.61 -7.40 -23.97
N LEU A 331 9.89 -8.34 -23.35
CA LEU A 331 10.02 -8.67 -21.93
C LEU A 331 11.45 -9.04 -21.54
N GLY A 332 12.13 -9.84 -22.34
CA GLY A 332 13.54 -10.18 -22.14
C GLY A 332 14.45 -8.95 -22.14
N THR A 333 14.17 -7.99 -23.02
CA THR A 333 14.91 -6.73 -23.09
C THR A 333 14.64 -5.84 -21.85
N ILE A 334 13.38 -5.68 -21.46
CA ILE A 334 12.98 -4.95 -20.25
C ILE A 334 13.60 -5.57 -19.00
N PHE A 335 13.47 -6.88 -18.87
CA PHE A 335 14.03 -7.66 -17.75
C PHE A 335 15.55 -7.45 -17.64
N ALA A 336 16.27 -7.62 -18.75
CA ALA A 336 17.72 -7.44 -18.80
C ALA A 336 18.14 -6.02 -18.44
N ALA A 337 17.44 -5.00 -18.96
CA ALA A 337 17.73 -3.61 -18.66
C ALA A 337 17.59 -3.29 -17.17
N LYS A 338 16.49 -3.75 -16.53
CA LYS A 338 16.25 -3.56 -15.09
C LYS A 338 17.33 -4.24 -14.22
N ILE A 339 17.69 -5.47 -14.55
CA ILE A 339 18.69 -6.22 -13.80
C ILE A 339 20.10 -5.64 -14.01
N SER A 340 20.44 -5.20 -15.23
CA SER A 340 21.75 -4.59 -15.53
C SER A 340 21.94 -3.23 -14.83
N ALA A 341 20.88 -2.57 -14.42
CA ALA A 341 20.93 -1.34 -13.63
C ALA A 341 21.16 -1.58 -12.13
N ALA A 342 21.14 -2.84 -11.68
CA ALA A 342 21.33 -3.17 -10.28
C ALA A 342 22.76 -2.87 -9.81
N THR A 343 22.87 -2.28 -8.61
CA THR A 343 24.16 -1.90 -7.99
C THR A 343 24.68 -2.96 -7.00
N GLY A 344 23.82 -3.92 -6.61
CA GLY A 344 24.15 -5.00 -5.69
C GLY A 344 24.35 -6.36 -6.36
N PRO A 345 24.74 -7.37 -5.57
CA PRO A 345 24.90 -8.75 -6.07
C PRO A 345 23.61 -9.25 -6.72
N THR A 346 23.66 -9.59 -7.99
CA THR A 346 22.48 -10.04 -8.74
C THR A 346 22.81 -11.35 -9.49
N VAL A 347 21.94 -12.36 -9.31
CA VAL A 347 22.02 -13.64 -9.99
C VAL A 347 20.72 -13.88 -10.75
N VAL A 348 20.84 -14.26 -12.01
CA VAL A 348 19.70 -14.66 -12.84
C VAL A 348 19.71 -16.18 -13.00
N LEU A 349 18.56 -16.82 -12.71
CA LEU A 349 18.37 -18.25 -12.93
C LEU A 349 17.33 -18.45 -14.03
N LEU A 350 17.72 -19.16 -15.09
CA LEU A 350 16.83 -19.48 -16.20
C LEU A 350 16.27 -20.90 -16.06
N PRO A 351 14.94 -21.07 -15.91
CA PRO A 351 14.31 -22.39 -15.88
C PRO A 351 14.44 -23.08 -17.26
N LEU A 352 14.86 -24.34 -17.27
CA LEU A 352 15.09 -25.10 -18.51
C LEU A 352 13.88 -25.95 -18.95
N ARG A 353 12.80 -26.00 -18.18
CA ARG A 353 11.63 -26.85 -18.43
C ARG A 353 10.31 -26.08 -18.37
N GLY A 354 10.31 -24.84 -18.88
CA GLY A 354 9.19 -23.92 -18.80
C GLY A 354 9.32 -22.92 -17.65
N LEU A 355 8.69 -21.76 -17.81
CA LEU A 355 8.76 -20.64 -16.85
C LEU A 355 7.77 -20.80 -15.71
N SER A 356 6.72 -21.62 -15.90
CA SER A 356 5.68 -21.90 -14.92
C SER A 356 5.09 -23.30 -15.11
N ALA A 357 4.13 -23.67 -14.26
CA ALA A 357 3.36 -24.91 -14.44
C ALA A 357 2.60 -24.93 -15.78
N PHE A 358 2.17 -23.78 -16.31
CA PHE A 358 1.49 -23.70 -17.61
C PHE A 358 2.44 -23.85 -18.80
N GLY A 359 3.71 -23.45 -18.67
CA GLY A 359 4.74 -23.57 -19.69
C GLY A 359 5.51 -24.90 -19.64
N ALA A 360 5.20 -25.80 -18.71
CA ALA A 360 5.85 -27.11 -18.62
C ALA A 360 5.44 -28.04 -19.78
N PRO A 361 6.23 -29.09 -20.09
CA PRO A 361 5.89 -30.06 -21.12
C PRO A 361 4.48 -30.65 -20.96
N GLY A 362 3.70 -30.68 -22.04
CA GLY A 362 2.30 -31.14 -22.06
C GLY A 362 1.28 -30.17 -21.50
N GLN A 363 1.66 -28.96 -21.12
CA GLN A 363 0.78 -27.98 -20.52
C GLN A 363 0.27 -26.93 -21.54
N PRO A 364 -0.80 -26.14 -21.22
CA PRO A 364 -1.46 -25.24 -22.19
C PRO A 364 -0.56 -24.22 -22.88
N PHE A 365 0.50 -23.79 -22.19
CA PHE A 365 1.41 -22.75 -22.69
C PHE A 365 2.79 -23.30 -23.05
N GLU A 366 2.93 -24.64 -23.17
CA GLU A 366 4.18 -25.23 -23.62
C GLU A 366 4.64 -24.63 -24.95
N ASP A 367 5.93 -24.23 -24.99
CA ASP A 367 6.57 -23.66 -26.18
C ASP A 367 8.10 -23.76 -25.98
N PRO A 368 8.72 -24.87 -26.48
CA PRO A 368 10.12 -25.17 -26.28
C PRO A 368 11.08 -24.21 -27.00
#